data_074ee6bf4886a4c1c4b234e066cb72a1
#
_entry.id   074ee6bf4886a4c1c4b234e066cb72a1
#
_cell.length_a   1.000
_cell.length_b   1.000
_cell.length_c   1.000
_cell.angle_alpha   90.00
_cell.angle_beta   90.00
_cell.angle_gamma   90.00
#
_symmetry.space_group_name_H-M   'P 1'
#
loop_
_entity.id
_entity.type
_entity.pdbx_description
1 polymer ?
#
loop_
_entity_poly.entity_id
_entity_poly.type
_entity_poly.pdbx_seq_one_letter_code
_entity_poly.pdbx_strand_id
1 'polypeptide(L)'
;MKLKTILAAALLAVGLSVNAQTIIKFSHVVAADTPKGKASVFFAQKAAELTKGKVKVEVYANSALYKDKEEMEALQIGSVQMLAPSLAKFGPLGVKEFEAFDLPFIFDDTADLHKVTQGPVGASLMAKLEPRGIKGLAYWDNGFKSFSANTPLKAVADYK
;
A
#
# COMPACT_ATOMS: atom_id res chain seq x y z
N MET A 1 54.06 -14.96 23.06
CA MET A 1 52.79 -14.28 23.43
C MET A 1 52.11 -13.54 22.27
N LYS A 2 52.83 -12.95 21.32
CA LYS A 2 52.24 -12.14 20.21
C LYS A 2 51.38 -12.90 19.18
N LEU A 3 51.70 -14.19 18.92
CA LEU A 3 50.95 -14.98 17.91
C LEU A 3 49.56 -15.41 18.39
N LYS A 4 49.38 -15.71 19.67
CA LYS A 4 48.06 -16.08 20.25
C LYS A 4 47.08 -14.89 20.32
N THR A 5 47.60 -13.66 20.51
CA THR A 5 46.78 -12.44 20.50
C THR A 5 46.31 -12.04 19.11
N ILE A 6 47.09 -12.31 18.06
CA ILE A 6 46.70 -12.05 16.66
C ILE A 6 45.63 -13.04 16.22
N LEU A 7 45.69 -14.30 16.63
CA LEU A 7 44.70 -15.32 16.30
C LEU A 7 43.35 -15.03 16.98
N ALA A 8 43.34 -14.51 18.22
CA ALA A 8 42.14 -14.11 18.93
C ALA A 8 41.46 -12.89 18.30
N ALA A 9 42.23 -11.92 17.80
CA ALA A 9 41.72 -10.72 17.12
C ALA A 9 41.12 -11.08 15.73
N ALA A 10 41.68 -12.05 15.02
CA ALA A 10 41.16 -12.53 13.74
C ALA A 10 39.83 -13.27 13.89
N LEU A 11 39.61 -14.04 14.96
CA LEU A 11 38.34 -14.71 15.25
C LEU A 11 37.19 -13.76 15.62
N LEU A 12 37.50 -12.60 16.23
CA LEU A 12 36.48 -11.58 16.55
C LEU A 12 36.02 -10.78 15.32
N ALA A 13 36.80 -10.69 14.26
CA ALA A 13 36.49 -9.95 13.05
C ALA A 13 35.49 -10.68 12.10
N VAL A 14 35.30 -11.97 12.28
CA VAL A 14 34.42 -12.81 11.39
C VAL A 14 32.94 -12.82 11.83
N GLY A 15 32.61 -12.22 12.97
CA GLY A 15 31.32 -12.41 13.66
C GLY A 15 30.23 -11.37 13.44
N LEU A 16 30.43 -10.28 12.69
CA LEU A 16 29.46 -9.18 12.66
C LEU A 16 28.99 -8.78 11.27
N SER A 17 28.57 -9.77 10.47
CA SER A 17 27.61 -9.45 9.41
C SER A 17 26.22 -9.33 10.03
N VAL A 18 25.96 -8.24 10.74
CA VAL A 18 24.60 -7.87 11.12
C VAL A 18 23.86 -7.57 9.83
N ASN A 19 23.16 -8.57 9.29
CA ASN A 19 22.19 -8.33 8.23
C ASN A 19 21.06 -7.48 8.86
N ALA A 20 21.17 -6.17 8.78
CA ALA A 20 20.12 -5.25 9.20
C ALA A 20 18.87 -5.55 8.36
N GLN A 21 17.88 -6.17 8.96
CA GLN A 21 16.58 -6.42 8.33
C GLN A 21 15.87 -5.10 8.12
N THR A 22 15.45 -4.81 6.90
CA THR A 22 14.60 -3.66 6.61
C THR A 22 13.17 -3.98 7.01
N ILE A 23 12.59 -3.19 7.90
CA ILE A 23 11.19 -3.33 8.32
C ILE A 23 10.35 -2.32 7.55
N ILE A 24 9.28 -2.79 6.89
CA ILE A 24 8.27 -1.98 6.21
C ILE A 24 6.96 -2.15 6.97
N LYS A 25 6.45 -1.07 7.55
CA LYS A 25 5.11 -1.03 8.13
C LYS A 25 4.11 -0.77 7.01
N PHE A 26 3.23 -1.74 6.77
CA PHE A 26 2.16 -1.65 5.79
C PHE A 26 0.82 -1.51 6.51
N SER A 27 0.25 -0.31 6.50
CA SER A 27 -1.03 0.00 7.14
C SER A 27 -2.17 0.02 6.13
N HIS A 28 -3.34 -0.49 6.52
CA HIS A 28 -4.58 -0.35 5.76
C HIS A 28 -5.82 -0.41 6.66
N VAL A 29 -6.92 0.18 6.20
CA VAL A 29 -8.13 0.38 7.02
C VAL A 29 -9.13 -0.76 6.94
N VAL A 30 -8.96 -1.71 6.02
CA VAL A 30 -9.91 -2.81 5.84
C VAL A 30 -9.59 -4.00 6.75
N ALA A 31 -10.58 -4.85 7.00
CA ALA A 31 -10.40 -6.06 7.80
C ALA A 31 -9.43 -7.06 7.12
N ALA A 32 -8.75 -7.87 7.93
CA ALA A 32 -7.72 -8.79 7.45
C ALA A 32 -8.25 -9.92 6.55
N ASP A 33 -9.51 -10.29 6.69
CA ASP A 33 -10.19 -11.34 5.92
C ASP A 33 -10.73 -10.87 4.55
N THR A 34 -10.67 -9.57 4.28
CA THR A 34 -11.04 -9.00 2.98
C THR A 34 -10.02 -9.37 1.88
N PRO A 35 -10.38 -9.27 0.59
CA PRO A 35 -9.42 -9.48 -0.50
C PRO A 35 -8.15 -8.64 -0.37
N LYS A 36 -8.27 -7.35 -0.05
CA LYS A 36 -7.12 -6.46 0.19
C LYS A 36 -6.31 -6.89 1.42
N GLY A 37 -6.96 -7.25 2.52
CA GLY A 37 -6.28 -7.75 3.71
C GLY A 37 -5.47 -9.01 3.43
N LYS A 38 -6.05 -9.99 2.73
CA LYS A 38 -5.36 -11.21 2.30
C LYS A 38 -4.20 -10.91 1.33
N ALA A 39 -4.40 -9.98 0.40
CA ALA A 39 -3.35 -9.58 -0.54
C ALA A 39 -2.15 -8.92 0.17
N SER A 40 -2.39 -8.12 1.22
CA SER A 40 -1.31 -7.50 1.99
C SER A 40 -0.48 -8.53 2.77
N VAL A 41 -1.12 -9.56 3.32
CA VAL A 41 -0.42 -10.69 3.96
C VAL A 41 0.39 -11.50 2.94
N PHE A 42 -0.20 -11.79 1.78
CA PHE A 42 0.51 -12.47 0.68
C PHE A 42 1.72 -11.65 0.22
N PHE A 43 1.57 -10.35 0.07
CA PHE A 43 2.68 -9.45 -0.27
C PHE A 43 3.81 -9.55 0.77
N ALA A 44 3.47 -9.50 2.06
CA ALA A 44 4.46 -9.60 3.14
C ALA A 44 5.24 -10.92 3.09
N GLN A 45 4.55 -12.04 2.85
CA GLN A 45 5.17 -13.36 2.70
C GLN A 45 6.11 -13.40 1.48
N LYS A 46 5.66 -12.89 0.33
CA LYS A 46 6.46 -12.86 -0.90
C LYS A 46 7.66 -11.93 -0.79
N ALA A 47 7.52 -10.78 -0.13
CA ALA A 47 8.64 -9.89 0.14
C ALA A 47 9.73 -10.58 0.97
N ALA A 48 9.35 -11.28 2.04
CA ALA A 48 10.30 -12.03 2.86
C ALA A 48 10.98 -13.17 2.08
N GLU A 49 10.20 -13.93 1.30
CA GLU A 49 10.70 -15.02 0.46
C GLU A 49 11.73 -14.52 -0.58
N LEU A 50 11.33 -13.53 -1.40
CA LEU A 50 12.15 -13.02 -2.50
C LEU A 50 13.41 -12.29 -2.02
N THR A 51 13.35 -11.66 -0.85
CA THR A 51 14.52 -10.97 -0.27
C THR A 51 15.33 -11.85 0.66
N LYS A 52 14.99 -13.16 0.78
CA LYS A 52 15.63 -14.11 1.70
C LYS A 52 15.67 -13.56 3.14
N GLY A 53 14.56 -12.95 3.58
CA GLY A 53 14.38 -12.38 4.92
C GLY A 53 15.05 -11.03 5.14
N LYS A 54 15.67 -10.40 4.14
CA LYS A 54 16.27 -9.07 4.28
C LYS A 54 15.22 -7.97 4.46
N VAL A 55 14.02 -8.17 3.90
CA VAL A 55 12.87 -7.27 4.09
C VAL A 55 11.79 -8.01 4.84
N LYS A 56 11.29 -7.39 5.91
CA LYS A 56 10.11 -7.83 6.68
C LYS A 56 9.01 -6.79 6.50
N VAL A 57 7.87 -7.21 5.97
CA VAL A 57 6.68 -6.36 5.91
C VAL A 57 5.77 -6.71 7.08
N GLU A 58 5.50 -5.74 7.92
CA GLU A 58 4.57 -5.84 9.05
C GLU A 58 3.23 -5.24 8.64
N VAL A 59 2.20 -6.09 8.50
CA VAL A 59 0.87 -5.67 8.05
C VAL A 59 0.02 -5.29 9.25
N TYR A 60 -0.52 -4.07 9.20
CA TYR A 60 -1.42 -3.51 10.21
C TYR A 60 -2.78 -3.25 9.58
N ALA A 61 -3.68 -4.21 9.74
CA ALA A 61 -5.04 -4.18 9.21
C ALA A 61 -6.00 -3.41 10.10
N ASN A 62 -7.20 -3.14 9.59
CA ASN A 62 -8.33 -2.64 10.37
C ASN A 62 -8.04 -1.34 11.13
N SER A 63 -7.31 -0.42 10.51
CA SER A 63 -6.92 0.88 11.11
C SER A 63 -6.14 0.73 12.43
N ALA A 64 -5.37 -0.36 12.61
CA ALA A 64 -4.66 -0.64 13.86
C ALA A 64 -3.59 0.41 14.20
N LEU A 65 -2.96 1.04 13.19
CA LEU A 65 -1.99 2.13 13.40
C LEU A 65 -2.61 3.49 13.20
N TYR A 66 -3.28 3.70 12.06
CA TYR A 66 -3.83 4.98 11.65
C TYR A 66 -5.23 4.80 11.06
N LYS A 67 -6.11 5.75 11.32
CA LYS A 67 -7.41 5.82 10.69
C LYS A 67 -7.28 6.34 9.26
N ASP A 68 -8.31 6.12 8.46
CA ASP A 68 -8.38 6.46 7.03
C ASP A 68 -8.00 7.92 6.71
N LYS A 69 -8.29 8.86 7.62
CA LYS A 69 -7.94 10.28 7.43
C LYS A 69 -6.48 10.61 7.77
N GLU A 70 -5.81 9.77 8.54
CA GLU A 70 -4.50 10.02 9.14
C GLU A 70 -3.38 9.29 8.39
N GLU A 71 -3.71 8.18 7.70
CA GLU A 71 -2.67 7.30 7.12
C GLU A 71 -1.85 7.96 6.02
N MET A 72 -2.41 8.91 5.26
CA MET A 72 -1.64 9.64 4.23
C MET A 72 -0.58 10.56 4.83
N GLU A 73 -0.91 11.24 5.92
CA GLU A 73 0.07 12.05 6.67
C GLU A 73 1.14 11.16 7.29
N ALA A 74 0.74 10.02 7.87
CA ALA A 74 1.68 9.05 8.45
C ALA A 74 2.67 8.50 7.40
N LEU A 75 2.23 8.31 6.15
CA LEU A 75 3.12 7.94 5.03
C LEU A 75 4.10 9.07 4.71
N GLN A 76 3.62 10.31 4.60
CA GLN A 76 4.45 11.47 4.24
C GLN A 76 5.54 11.77 5.28
N ILE A 77 5.23 11.62 6.56
CA ILE A 77 6.23 11.79 7.64
C ILE A 77 7.06 10.53 7.93
N GLY A 78 6.82 9.43 7.17
CA GLY A 78 7.59 8.19 7.29
C GLY A 78 7.26 7.31 8.50
N SER A 79 6.17 7.59 9.22
CA SER A 79 5.71 6.74 10.35
C SER A 79 5.23 5.37 9.89
N VAL A 80 4.73 5.28 8.65
CA VAL A 80 4.53 4.03 7.89
C VAL A 80 5.22 4.15 6.54
N GLN A 81 5.63 3.04 5.96
CA GLN A 81 6.36 3.02 4.69
C GLN A 81 5.49 2.57 3.52
N MET A 82 4.33 1.96 3.80
CA MET A 82 3.43 1.44 2.77
C MET A 82 1.97 1.56 3.18
N LEU A 83 1.13 1.93 2.22
CA LEU A 83 -0.33 2.02 2.34
C LEU A 83 -1.04 1.38 1.14
N ALA A 84 -2.32 1.06 1.32
CA ALA A 84 -3.25 0.74 0.23
C ALA A 84 -4.53 1.58 0.36
N PRO A 85 -4.45 2.91 0.19
CA PRO A 85 -5.56 3.83 0.40
C PRO A 85 -6.54 3.83 -0.79
N SER A 86 -7.70 4.45 -0.61
CA SER A 86 -8.56 4.84 -1.73
C SER A 86 -7.87 5.90 -2.60
N LEU A 87 -8.03 5.82 -3.91
CA LEU A 87 -7.36 6.73 -4.86
C LEU A 87 -7.73 8.20 -4.64
N ALA A 88 -8.96 8.50 -4.23
CA ALA A 88 -9.39 9.87 -3.90
C ALA A 88 -8.54 10.54 -2.80
N LYS A 89 -7.83 9.76 -1.97
CA LYS A 89 -6.93 10.31 -0.94
C LYS A 89 -5.72 11.07 -1.50
N PHE A 90 -5.42 10.90 -2.76
CA PHE A 90 -4.33 11.64 -3.42
C PHE A 90 -4.75 13.02 -3.93
N GLY A 91 -6.06 13.32 -4.00
CA GLY A 91 -6.57 14.64 -4.37
C GLY A 91 -6.05 15.78 -3.48
N PRO A 92 -6.18 15.69 -2.14
CA PRO A 92 -5.63 16.66 -1.20
C PRO A 92 -4.11 16.84 -1.29
N LEU A 93 -3.38 15.83 -1.77
CA LEU A 93 -1.94 15.90 -2.03
C LEU A 93 -1.61 16.59 -3.37
N GLY A 94 -2.62 17.08 -4.08
CA GLY A 94 -2.48 17.82 -5.34
C GLY A 94 -2.45 16.94 -6.58
N VAL A 95 -2.94 15.68 -6.50
CA VAL A 95 -3.12 14.79 -7.66
C VAL A 95 -4.61 14.47 -7.80
N LYS A 96 -5.38 15.51 -8.16
CA LYS A 96 -6.85 15.44 -8.24
C LYS A 96 -7.36 14.47 -9.29
N GLU A 97 -6.56 14.13 -10.29
CA GLU A 97 -6.92 13.20 -11.35
C GLU A 97 -7.29 11.81 -10.82
N PHE A 98 -6.77 11.42 -9.66
CA PHE A 98 -7.18 10.19 -8.99
C PHE A 98 -8.65 10.19 -8.52
N GLU A 99 -9.25 11.37 -8.30
CA GLU A 99 -10.65 11.48 -7.91
C GLU A 99 -11.60 11.01 -9.03
N ALA A 100 -11.13 10.98 -10.27
CA ALA A 100 -11.91 10.48 -11.40
C ALA A 100 -12.38 9.02 -11.19
N PHE A 101 -11.62 8.20 -10.47
CA PHE A 101 -12.00 6.82 -10.16
C PHE A 101 -13.22 6.71 -9.22
N ASP A 102 -13.58 7.78 -8.55
CA ASP A 102 -14.77 7.84 -7.68
C ASP A 102 -16.01 8.40 -8.39
N LEU A 103 -15.88 8.82 -9.67
CA LEU A 103 -17.02 9.29 -10.43
C LEU A 103 -18.00 8.14 -10.71
N PRO A 104 -19.31 8.36 -10.53
CA PRO A 104 -20.30 7.35 -10.84
C PRO A 104 -20.27 6.97 -12.31
N PHE A 105 -20.44 5.66 -12.61
CA PHE A 105 -20.63 5.12 -13.96
C PHE A 105 -19.48 5.40 -14.95
N ILE A 106 -18.26 5.70 -14.47
CA ILE A 106 -17.10 5.92 -15.34
C ILE A 106 -16.52 4.63 -15.93
N PHE A 107 -16.76 3.50 -15.29
CA PHE A 107 -16.38 2.16 -15.77
C PHE A 107 -17.60 1.27 -15.82
N ASP A 108 -17.77 0.52 -16.90
CA ASP A 108 -18.85 -0.42 -17.06
C ASP A 108 -18.60 -1.70 -16.25
N ASP A 109 -17.35 -2.14 -16.19
CA ASP A 109 -16.95 -3.34 -15.46
C ASP A 109 -15.49 -3.28 -14.96
N THR A 110 -15.06 -4.33 -14.27
CA THR A 110 -13.68 -4.47 -13.75
C THR A 110 -12.65 -4.58 -14.88
N ALA A 111 -13.01 -5.12 -16.06
CA ALA A 111 -12.08 -5.23 -17.16
C ALA A 111 -11.75 -3.86 -17.75
N ASP A 112 -12.71 -2.96 -17.83
CA ASP A 112 -12.47 -1.57 -18.25
C ASP A 112 -11.62 -0.80 -17.23
N LEU A 113 -11.90 -0.98 -15.95
CA LEU A 113 -11.03 -0.44 -14.89
C LEU A 113 -9.60 -0.92 -15.04
N HIS A 114 -9.38 -2.22 -15.28
CA HIS A 114 -8.04 -2.79 -15.45
C HIS A 114 -7.33 -2.30 -16.71
N LYS A 115 -8.04 -2.09 -17.83
CA LYS A 115 -7.45 -1.47 -19.04
C LYS A 115 -6.86 -0.10 -18.73
N VAL A 116 -7.56 0.71 -17.93
CA VAL A 116 -7.10 2.04 -17.54
C VAL A 116 -5.94 1.95 -16.55
N THR A 117 -6.09 1.17 -15.48
CA THR A 117 -5.09 1.10 -14.40
C THR A 117 -3.80 0.40 -14.82
N GLN A 118 -3.86 -0.59 -15.71
CA GLN A 118 -2.70 -1.32 -16.23
C GLN A 118 -2.13 -0.70 -17.52
N GLY A 119 -2.83 0.30 -18.06
CA GLY A 119 -2.45 1.00 -19.30
C GLY A 119 -1.63 2.27 -19.04
N PRO A 120 -1.36 3.04 -20.13
CA PRO A 120 -0.57 4.28 -20.07
C PRO A 120 -1.16 5.34 -19.14
N VAL A 121 -2.50 5.41 -19.01
CA VAL A 121 -3.17 6.34 -18.10
C VAL A 121 -2.81 6.04 -16.66
N GLY A 122 -2.94 4.77 -16.25
CA GLY A 122 -2.57 4.34 -14.90
C GLY A 122 -1.11 4.59 -14.59
N ALA A 123 -0.20 4.28 -15.53
CA ALA A 123 1.23 4.57 -15.37
C ALA A 123 1.52 6.06 -15.22
N SER A 124 0.86 6.92 -16.03
CA SER A 124 0.99 8.37 -15.94
C SER A 124 0.51 8.92 -14.60
N LEU A 125 -0.60 8.40 -14.07
CA LEU A 125 -1.12 8.81 -12.77
C LEU A 125 -0.18 8.40 -11.62
N MET A 126 0.37 7.19 -11.66
CA MET A 126 1.37 6.74 -10.67
C MET A 126 2.60 7.65 -10.67
N ALA A 127 3.08 8.09 -11.84
CA ALA A 127 4.23 8.97 -11.94
C ALA A 127 4.00 10.35 -11.31
N LYS A 128 2.75 10.84 -11.25
CA LYS A 128 2.39 12.10 -10.58
C LYS A 128 2.54 12.06 -9.05
N LEU A 129 2.66 10.88 -8.46
CA LEU A 129 2.89 10.72 -7.02
C LEU A 129 4.37 10.93 -6.65
N GLU A 130 5.32 10.71 -7.57
CA GLU A 130 6.75 10.80 -7.28
C GLU A 130 7.20 12.19 -6.79
N PRO A 131 6.75 13.32 -7.39
CA PRO A 131 7.06 14.64 -6.85
C PRO A 131 6.48 14.91 -5.47
N ARG A 132 5.56 14.07 -4.98
CA ARG A 132 4.97 14.12 -3.64
C ARG A 132 5.69 13.19 -2.65
N GLY A 133 6.81 12.60 -3.04
CA GLY A 133 7.58 11.68 -2.22
C GLY A 133 6.94 10.29 -2.09
N ILE A 134 5.99 9.95 -2.96
CA ILE A 134 5.25 8.68 -2.93
C ILE A 134 5.55 7.89 -4.19
N LYS A 135 5.97 6.64 -4.04
CA LYS A 135 6.13 5.70 -5.15
C LYS A 135 4.88 4.84 -5.30
N GLY A 136 4.12 5.03 -6.38
CA GLY A 136 3.05 4.13 -6.77
C GLY A 136 3.64 2.79 -7.23
N LEU A 137 3.15 1.67 -6.69
CA LEU A 137 3.65 0.33 -7.00
C LEU A 137 2.68 -0.47 -7.87
N ALA A 138 1.40 -0.48 -7.49
CA ALA A 138 0.34 -1.19 -8.18
C ALA A 138 -1.03 -0.61 -7.80
N TYR A 139 -2.03 -0.84 -8.65
CA TYR A 139 -3.42 -0.60 -8.31
C TYR A 139 -4.02 -1.87 -7.69
N TRP A 140 -4.74 -1.69 -6.59
CA TRP A 140 -5.57 -2.73 -5.98
C TRP A 140 -7.00 -2.23 -5.97
N ASP A 141 -7.92 -2.92 -6.64
CA ASP A 141 -9.31 -2.54 -6.60
C ASP A 141 -10.01 -3.04 -5.32
N ASN A 142 -11.07 -2.34 -4.93
CA ASN A 142 -11.96 -2.69 -3.83
C ASN A 142 -13.31 -3.22 -4.32
N GLY A 143 -13.46 -3.43 -5.63
CA GLY A 143 -14.74 -3.65 -6.26
C GLY A 143 -15.54 -2.35 -6.45
N PHE A 144 -16.73 -2.50 -7.00
CA PHE A 144 -17.62 -1.37 -7.26
C PHE A 144 -18.34 -0.91 -5.99
N LYS A 145 -18.54 0.41 -5.88
CA LYS A 145 -19.40 1.00 -4.86
C LYS A 145 -20.84 0.75 -5.21
N SER A 146 -21.63 0.33 -4.23
CA SER A 146 -23.07 0.13 -4.37
C SER A 146 -23.82 1.07 -3.45
N PHE A 147 -24.98 1.55 -3.91
CA PHE A 147 -25.90 2.28 -3.07
C PHE A 147 -26.66 1.32 -2.16
N SER A 148 -26.88 1.73 -0.92
CA SER A 148 -27.74 1.03 0.01
C SER A 148 -28.80 2.00 0.56
N ALA A 149 -30.05 1.53 0.68
CA ALA A 149 -31.16 2.30 1.24
C ALA A 149 -32.13 1.37 1.97
N ASN A 150 -32.93 1.93 2.86
CA ASN A 150 -34.00 1.20 3.55
C ASN A 150 -35.23 0.96 2.66
N THR A 151 -35.33 1.65 1.55
CA THR A 151 -36.41 1.53 0.54
C THR A 151 -35.82 1.24 -0.84
N PRO A 152 -36.54 0.56 -1.73
CA PRO A 152 -36.06 0.30 -3.09
C PRO A 152 -35.75 1.59 -3.85
N LEU A 153 -34.54 1.72 -4.38
CA LEU A 153 -34.13 2.80 -5.27
C LEU A 153 -34.44 2.38 -6.73
N LYS A 154 -35.44 2.98 -7.37
CA LYS A 154 -35.88 2.64 -8.71
C LYS A 154 -35.69 3.76 -9.72
N ALA A 155 -35.59 4.99 -9.27
CA ALA A 155 -35.42 6.18 -10.11
C ALA A 155 -34.47 7.18 -9.45
N VAL A 156 -33.93 8.10 -10.24
CA VAL A 156 -33.04 9.16 -9.74
C VAL A 156 -33.70 10.00 -8.61
N ALA A 157 -35.02 10.14 -8.65
CA ALA A 157 -35.78 10.86 -7.61
C ALA A 157 -35.72 10.17 -6.22
N ASP A 158 -35.39 8.88 -6.18
CA ASP A 158 -35.32 8.11 -4.91
C ASP A 158 -34.02 8.32 -4.15
N TYR A 159 -33.04 9.03 -4.74
CA TYR A 159 -31.74 9.36 -4.14
C TYR A 159 -31.75 10.68 -3.36
N LYS A 160 -32.84 11.02 -2.70
CA LYS A 160 -33.00 12.26 -1.93
C LYS A 160 -32.79 12.05 -0.44
#